data_8acf2f10d0a8db7866762ac44f4c5040
#
_entry.id   8acf2f10d0a8db7866762ac44f4c5040
#
_cell.length_a   1.000
_cell.length_b   1.000
_cell.length_c   1.000
_cell.angle_alpha   90.00
_cell.angle_beta   90.00
_cell.angle_gamma   90.00
#
_symmetry.space_group_name_H-M   'P 1'
#
loop_
_entity.id
_entity.type
_entity.pdbx_description
1 polymer ?
#
loop_
_entity_poly.entity_id
_entity_poly.type
_entity_poly.pdbx_seq_one_letter_code
_entity_poly.pdbx_strand_id
1 'polypeptide(L)'
;MYVQRYLPYLPAAGEIVIFDRSYYNRAGVERVMGFCSEEQAKKFLSMVPAVERAIIESGVILLKYWLEVSPGEQAKRLEQRIDDGRKIWKLSEMDIKSYGRWNDYTTARDEMFLASDTSWAPWYVARTDDKKSARLNIIRHLLSHIPYEEEPRRKVKLPKRKIRDAGGQPDYPFKLIPEPY
;
A
#
# COMPACT_ATOMS: atom_id res chain seq x y z
N MET A 1 7.96 -23.63 -0.69
CA MET A 1 8.60 -22.33 -1.06
C MET A 1 7.83 -21.19 -0.42
N TYR A 2 8.50 -20.12 0.07
CA TYR A 2 7.80 -19.04 0.80
C TYR A 2 6.80 -18.27 -0.09
N VAL A 3 7.18 -17.98 -1.32
CA VAL A 3 6.34 -17.27 -2.31
C VAL A 3 5.02 -18.03 -2.60
N GLN A 4 5.01 -19.35 -2.39
CA GLN A 4 3.81 -20.19 -2.63
C GLN A 4 2.56 -19.68 -1.90
N ARG A 5 2.72 -19.00 -0.77
CA ARG A 5 1.61 -18.40 0.00
C ARG A 5 0.87 -17.30 -0.77
N TYR A 6 1.53 -16.70 -1.75
CA TYR A 6 1.03 -15.54 -2.51
C TYR A 6 0.56 -15.91 -3.93
N LEU A 7 1.07 -17.02 -4.48
CA LEU A 7 0.71 -17.44 -5.84
C LEU A 7 -0.80 -17.58 -6.09
N PRO A 8 -1.61 -18.11 -5.16
CA PRO A 8 -3.06 -18.22 -5.37
C PRO A 8 -3.80 -16.87 -5.45
N TYR A 9 -3.13 -15.80 -5.05
CA TYR A 9 -3.70 -14.44 -5.02
C TYR A 9 -3.16 -13.55 -6.15
N LEU A 10 -2.43 -14.12 -7.11
CA LEU A 10 -2.03 -13.37 -8.30
C LEU A 10 -3.26 -13.04 -9.15
N PRO A 11 -3.25 -11.88 -9.86
CA PRO A 11 -4.40 -11.43 -10.63
C PRO A 11 -4.67 -12.34 -11.83
N ALA A 12 -5.94 -12.56 -12.14
CA ALA A 12 -6.38 -13.03 -13.44
C ALA A 12 -6.39 -11.88 -14.47
N ALA A 13 -6.63 -12.18 -15.74
CA ALA A 13 -6.71 -11.17 -16.78
C ALA A 13 -7.77 -10.10 -16.47
N GLY A 14 -7.38 -8.82 -16.52
CA GLY A 14 -8.25 -7.69 -16.21
C GLY A 14 -8.35 -7.34 -14.72
N GLU A 15 -7.67 -8.06 -13.84
CA GLU A 15 -7.66 -7.79 -12.41
C GLU A 15 -6.42 -7.00 -11.98
N ILE A 16 -6.55 -6.24 -10.89
CA ILE A 16 -5.45 -5.57 -10.21
C ILE A 16 -5.41 -6.06 -8.77
N VAL A 17 -4.27 -6.61 -8.35
CA VAL A 17 -4.03 -7.05 -6.98
C VAL A 17 -2.94 -6.21 -6.34
N ILE A 18 -3.19 -5.73 -5.14
CA ILE A 18 -2.22 -4.96 -4.35
C ILE A 18 -1.82 -5.79 -3.14
N PHE A 19 -0.54 -6.15 -3.05
CA PHE A 19 0.03 -6.76 -1.87
C PHE A 19 0.62 -5.68 -0.95
N ASP A 20 0.04 -5.52 0.23
CA ASP A 20 0.67 -4.75 1.30
C ASP A 20 1.72 -5.64 1.99
N ARG A 21 3.00 -5.30 1.79
CA ARG A 21 4.22 -6.02 2.22
C ARG A 21 4.59 -7.28 1.43
N SER A 22 3.71 -8.01 0.82
CA SER A 22 3.97 -9.15 -0.08
C SER A 22 4.92 -10.25 0.49
N TYR A 23 5.44 -11.11 -0.40
CA TYR A 23 6.44 -12.12 -0.07
C TYR A 23 7.80 -11.52 0.37
N TYR A 24 8.03 -10.26 0.14
CA TYR A 24 9.23 -9.56 0.61
C TYR A 24 9.28 -9.38 2.14
N ASN A 25 8.22 -9.72 2.88
CA ASN A 25 8.29 -9.86 4.33
C ASN A 25 9.46 -10.77 4.77
N ARG A 26 9.79 -11.80 3.98
CA ARG A 26 10.91 -12.73 4.25
C ARG A 26 12.25 -12.01 4.26
N ALA A 27 12.47 -11.06 3.35
CA ALA A 27 13.70 -10.29 3.27
C ALA A 27 13.76 -9.14 4.30
N GLY A 28 12.61 -8.60 4.69
CA GLY A 28 12.50 -7.46 5.59
C GLY A 28 12.16 -7.87 7.02
N VAL A 29 10.90 -7.72 7.41
CA VAL A 29 10.47 -7.87 8.80
C VAL A 29 10.74 -9.24 9.39
N GLU A 30 10.58 -10.33 8.64
CA GLU A 30 10.82 -11.67 9.20
C GLU A 30 12.30 -11.90 9.50
N ARG A 31 13.19 -11.41 8.64
CA ARG A 31 14.63 -11.46 8.85
C ARG A 31 15.04 -10.60 10.04
N VAL A 32 14.69 -9.33 10.05
CA VAL A 32 15.09 -8.38 11.09
C VAL A 32 14.57 -8.78 12.46
N MET A 33 13.34 -9.29 12.54
CA MET A 33 12.71 -9.70 13.80
C MET A 33 13.05 -11.14 14.23
N GLY A 34 13.83 -11.86 13.43
CA GLY A 34 14.23 -13.22 13.74
C GLY A 34 13.12 -14.27 13.55
N PHE A 35 12.09 -13.98 12.77
CA PHE A 35 11.02 -14.93 12.44
C PHE A 35 11.44 -15.95 11.37
N CYS A 36 12.57 -15.71 10.73
CA CYS A 36 13.23 -16.68 9.87
C CYS A 36 14.74 -16.64 10.11
N SER A 37 15.44 -17.73 9.74
CA SER A 37 16.89 -17.74 9.78
C SER A 37 17.50 -16.90 8.65
N GLU A 38 18.74 -16.45 8.85
CA GLU A 38 19.52 -15.75 7.83
C GLU A 38 19.66 -16.57 6.54
N GLU A 39 19.85 -17.88 6.68
CA GLU A 39 19.91 -18.80 5.55
C GLU A 39 18.60 -18.82 4.75
N GLN A 40 17.46 -18.82 5.44
CA GLN A 40 16.14 -18.79 4.80
C GLN A 40 15.91 -17.48 4.05
N ALA A 41 16.36 -16.35 4.60
CA ALA A 41 16.27 -15.05 3.95
C ALA A 41 17.18 -15.01 2.70
N LYS A 42 18.43 -15.46 2.79
CA LYS A 42 19.34 -15.54 1.65
C LYS A 42 18.83 -16.46 0.54
N LYS A 43 18.30 -17.64 0.92
CA LYS A 43 17.69 -18.55 -0.05
C LYS A 43 16.48 -17.93 -0.74
N PHE A 44 15.66 -17.17 -0.01
CA PHE A 44 14.54 -16.43 -0.61
C PHE A 44 15.06 -15.41 -1.63
N LEU A 45 16.03 -14.58 -1.26
CA LEU A 45 16.59 -13.54 -2.12
C LEU A 45 17.24 -14.12 -3.39
N SER A 46 17.88 -15.28 -3.31
CA SER A 46 18.46 -15.95 -4.50
C SER A 46 17.40 -16.49 -5.46
N MET A 47 16.18 -16.76 -4.99
CA MET A 47 15.13 -17.37 -5.79
C MET A 47 14.11 -16.37 -6.34
N VAL A 48 13.87 -15.26 -5.62
CA VAL A 48 12.78 -14.35 -5.94
C VAL A 48 12.87 -13.74 -7.34
N PRO A 49 14.04 -13.39 -7.89
CA PRO A 49 14.13 -12.85 -9.25
C PRO A 49 13.60 -13.82 -10.31
N ALA A 50 13.88 -15.12 -10.17
CA ALA A 50 13.39 -16.13 -11.10
C ALA A 50 11.87 -16.32 -11.01
N VAL A 51 11.31 -16.23 -9.80
CA VAL A 51 9.86 -16.29 -9.60
C VAL A 51 9.17 -15.07 -10.22
N GLU A 52 9.70 -13.87 -9.99
CA GLU A 52 9.16 -12.63 -10.57
C GLU A 52 9.24 -12.66 -12.11
N ARG A 53 10.30 -13.19 -12.65
CA ARG A 53 10.44 -13.37 -14.09
C ARG A 53 9.34 -14.29 -14.64
N ALA A 54 9.09 -15.42 -14.00
CA ALA A 54 7.99 -16.32 -14.40
C ALA A 54 6.61 -15.67 -14.32
N ILE A 55 6.37 -14.84 -13.31
CA ILE A 55 5.13 -14.07 -13.17
C ILE A 55 4.96 -13.09 -14.35
N ILE A 56 6.01 -12.36 -14.72
CA ILE A 56 5.97 -11.39 -15.81
C ILE A 56 5.83 -12.10 -17.16
N GLU A 57 6.55 -13.20 -17.38
CA GLU A 57 6.47 -14.00 -18.60
C GLU A 57 5.08 -14.64 -18.79
N SER A 58 4.31 -14.80 -17.71
CA SER A 58 2.90 -15.21 -17.78
C SER A 58 1.93 -14.11 -18.21
N GLY A 59 2.40 -12.88 -18.44
CA GLY A 59 1.59 -11.73 -18.88
C GLY A 59 1.16 -10.78 -17.77
N VAL A 60 1.58 -11.00 -16.51
CA VAL A 60 1.29 -10.11 -15.39
C VAL A 60 2.22 -8.90 -15.40
N ILE A 61 1.65 -7.70 -15.28
CA ILE A 61 2.43 -6.47 -15.04
C ILE A 61 2.79 -6.42 -13.56
N LEU A 62 4.05 -6.61 -13.22
CA LEU A 62 4.54 -6.57 -11.84
C LEU A 62 5.23 -5.23 -11.57
N LEU A 63 4.71 -4.47 -10.60
CA LEU A 63 5.29 -3.21 -10.14
C LEU A 63 5.65 -3.34 -8.66
N LYS A 64 6.91 -3.06 -8.32
CA LYS A 64 7.42 -3.12 -6.95
C LYS A 64 7.66 -1.72 -6.43
N TYR A 65 6.98 -1.35 -5.34
CA TYR A 65 7.12 -0.05 -4.69
C TYR A 65 7.71 -0.18 -3.30
N TRP A 66 8.77 0.56 -3.04
CA TRP A 66 9.29 0.78 -1.70
C TRP A 66 8.82 2.15 -1.18
N LEU A 67 8.12 2.15 -0.06
CA LEU A 67 7.61 3.36 0.56
C LEU A 67 8.64 3.87 1.57
N GLU A 68 9.51 4.77 1.13
CA GLU A 68 10.56 5.34 1.96
C GLU A 68 9.99 6.42 2.87
N VAL A 69 10.40 6.39 4.13
CA VAL A 69 10.09 7.42 5.13
C VAL A 69 11.38 7.86 5.79
N SER A 70 11.52 9.15 6.09
CA SER A 70 12.69 9.64 6.83
C SER A 70 12.62 9.22 8.31
N PRO A 71 13.79 9.09 9.01
CA PRO A 71 13.81 8.78 10.43
C PRO A 71 13.01 9.76 11.28
N GLY A 72 13.09 11.06 10.95
CA GLY A 72 12.36 12.11 11.66
C GLY A 72 10.84 12.01 11.48
N GLU A 73 10.38 11.72 10.26
CA GLU A 73 8.94 11.55 10.01
C GLU A 73 8.42 10.24 10.63
N GLN A 74 9.23 9.18 10.68
CA GLN A 74 8.85 7.95 11.38
C GLN A 74 8.64 8.21 12.87
N ALA A 75 9.61 8.86 13.54
CA ALA A 75 9.52 9.24 14.95
C ALA A 75 8.26 10.05 15.22
N LYS A 76 8.05 11.13 14.46
CA LYS A 76 6.87 11.98 14.55
C LYS A 76 5.55 11.21 14.41
N ARG A 77 5.48 10.25 13.47
CA ARG A 77 4.27 9.43 13.29
C ARG A 77 4.00 8.51 14.46
N LEU A 78 5.04 7.95 15.09
CA LEU A 78 4.90 7.10 16.27
C LEU A 78 4.48 7.91 17.49
N GLU A 79 5.11 9.07 17.72
CA GLU A 79 4.72 10.01 18.77
C GLU A 79 3.24 10.41 18.64
N GLN A 80 2.79 10.78 17.43
CA GLN A 80 1.39 11.10 17.19
C GLN A 80 0.42 9.94 17.46
N ARG A 81 0.87 8.67 17.36
CA ARG A 81 0.03 7.51 17.72
C ARG A 81 -0.04 7.32 19.23
N ILE A 82 1.02 7.70 19.97
CA ILE A 82 1.06 7.64 21.43
C ILE A 82 0.18 8.74 22.01
N ASP A 83 0.31 9.97 21.51
CA ASP A 83 -0.32 11.15 22.09
C ASP A 83 -1.80 11.30 21.74
N ASP A 84 -2.24 10.81 20.58
CA ASP A 84 -3.63 10.91 20.13
C ASP A 84 -4.40 9.61 20.43
N GLY A 85 -5.23 9.62 21.49
CA GLY A 85 -6.03 8.48 21.90
C GLY A 85 -6.91 7.86 20.79
N ARG A 86 -7.22 8.64 19.73
CA ARG A 86 -7.94 8.13 18.54
C ARG A 86 -7.03 7.31 17.61
N LYS A 87 -5.71 7.34 17.81
CA LYS A 87 -4.71 6.67 16.98
C LYS A 87 -3.95 5.57 17.71
N ILE A 88 -4.08 5.46 19.02
CA ILE A 88 -3.34 4.49 19.84
C ILE A 88 -3.55 3.04 19.38
N TRP A 89 -4.74 2.72 18.87
CA TRP A 89 -5.04 1.40 18.32
C TRP A 89 -4.20 1.02 17.09
N LYS A 90 -3.51 2.00 16.48
CA LYS A 90 -2.56 1.79 15.36
C LYS A 90 -1.15 1.51 15.83
N LEU A 91 -0.87 1.64 17.13
CA LEU A 91 0.43 1.36 17.71
C LEU A 91 0.46 -0.11 18.16
N SER A 92 1.40 -0.87 17.63
CA SER A 92 1.63 -2.26 18.00
C SER A 92 2.96 -2.43 18.73
N GLU A 93 3.12 -3.53 19.49
CA GLU A 93 4.41 -3.89 20.06
C GLU A 93 5.51 -4.04 18.99
N MET A 94 5.12 -4.44 17.79
CA MET A 94 6.02 -4.57 16.66
C MET A 94 6.56 -3.21 16.21
N ASP A 95 5.74 -2.16 16.21
CA ASP A 95 6.18 -0.79 15.89
C ASP A 95 7.26 -0.33 16.85
N ILE A 96 7.07 -0.57 18.14
CA ILE A 96 8.04 -0.19 19.20
C ILE A 96 9.35 -0.97 19.03
N LYS A 97 9.27 -2.30 18.83
CA LYS A 97 10.44 -3.16 18.62
C LYS A 97 11.21 -2.80 17.36
N SER A 98 10.49 -2.45 16.30
CA SER A 98 11.08 -2.07 15.01
C SER A 98 11.75 -0.70 15.03
N TYR A 99 11.25 0.23 15.84
CA TYR A 99 11.78 1.59 15.92
C TYR A 99 13.28 1.62 16.27
N GLY A 100 13.70 0.81 17.22
CA GLY A 100 15.10 0.68 17.62
C GLY A 100 16.01 -0.05 16.64
N ARG A 101 15.45 -0.63 15.56
CA ARG A 101 16.18 -1.45 14.59
C ARG A 101 16.33 -0.80 13.22
N TRP A 102 16.38 0.51 13.17
CA TRP A 102 16.49 1.27 11.92
C TRP A 102 17.59 0.76 11.00
N ASN A 103 18.81 0.59 11.54
CA ASN A 103 19.96 0.14 10.77
C ASN A 103 19.80 -1.29 10.24
N ASP A 104 19.20 -2.18 11.03
CA ASP A 104 18.94 -3.56 10.61
C ASP A 104 17.98 -3.60 9.43
N TYR A 105 16.91 -2.78 9.49
CA TYR A 105 15.96 -2.64 8.40
C TYR A 105 16.59 -2.00 7.15
N THR A 106 17.48 -1.02 7.34
CA THR A 106 18.21 -0.38 6.23
C THR A 106 19.10 -1.39 5.53
N THR A 107 19.88 -2.17 6.28
CA THR A 107 20.73 -3.23 5.74
C THR A 107 19.90 -4.28 5.00
N ALA A 108 18.80 -4.74 5.59
CA ALA A 108 17.92 -5.72 4.98
C ALA A 108 17.28 -5.20 3.68
N ARG A 109 16.90 -3.91 3.63
CA ARG A 109 16.40 -3.25 2.42
C ARG A 109 17.46 -3.22 1.32
N ASP A 110 18.66 -2.78 1.67
CA ASP A 110 19.73 -2.61 0.68
C ASP A 110 20.14 -3.95 0.07
N GLU A 111 20.27 -4.99 0.88
CA GLU A 111 20.52 -6.35 0.39
C GLU A 111 19.36 -6.89 -0.46
N MET A 112 18.12 -6.58 -0.08
CA MET A 112 16.94 -6.93 -0.86
C MET A 112 16.97 -6.26 -2.24
N PHE A 113 17.30 -4.97 -2.31
CA PHE A 113 17.42 -4.26 -3.57
C PHE A 113 18.54 -4.85 -4.42
N LEU A 114 19.74 -5.04 -3.87
CA LEU A 114 20.86 -5.64 -4.59
C LEU A 114 20.52 -7.01 -5.19
N ALA A 115 19.72 -7.80 -4.49
CA ALA A 115 19.37 -9.14 -4.93
C ALA A 115 18.20 -9.19 -5.94
N SER A 116 17.30 -8.21 -5.90
CA SER A 116 16.02 -8.30 -6.61
C SER A 116 15.66 -7.08 -7.48
N ASP A 117 16.52 -6.06 -7.56
CA ASP A 117 16.34 -4.96 -8.52
C ASP A 117 16.83 -5.42 -9.88
N THR A 118 15.92 -5.85 -10.73
CA THR A 118 16.21 -6.40 -12.05
C THR A 118 15.62 -5.53 -13.15
N SER A 119 16.17 -5.59 -14.35
CA SER A 119 15.69 -4.81 -15.50
C SER A 119 14.25 -5.13 -15.90
N TRP A 120 13.76 -6.34 -15.60
CA TRP A 120 12.40 -6.78 -15.90
C TRP A 120 11.42 -6.56 -14.74
N ALA A 121 11.91 -6.39 -13.52
CA ALA A 121 11.13 -6.09 -12.32
C ALA A 121 11.89 -5.11 -11.41
N PRO A 122 12.02 -3.85 -11.78
CA PRO A 122 12.73 -2.86 -10.99
C PRO A 122 11.95 -2.47 -9.71
N TRP A 123 12.70 -2.01 -8.71
CA TRP A 123 12.14 -1.34 -7.54
C TRP A 123 11.94 0.15 -7.80
N TYR A 124 10.77 0.65 -7.48
CA TYR A 124 10.46 2.07 -7.49
C TYR A 124 10.36 2.60 -6.07
N VAL A 125 11.21 3.56 -5.73
CA VAL A 125 11.23 4.16 -4.39
C VAL A 125 10.34 5.39 -4.36
N ALA A 126 9.31 5.38 -3.53
CA ALA A 126 8.41 6.50 -3.31
C ALA A 126 8.72 7.16 -1.96
N ARG A 127 9.12 8.43 -1.94
CA ARG A 127 9.26 9.20 -0.70
C ARG A 127 7.88 9.49 -0.11
N THR A 128 7.65 9.11 1.14
CA THR A 128 6.32 9.12 1.76
C THR A 128 6.19 10.05 2.96
N ASP A 129 7.12 10.95 3.18
CA ASP A 129 7.02 11.95 4.26
C ASP A 129 5.77 12.81 4.06
N ASP A 130 5.50 13.27 2.84
CA ASP A 130 4.18 13.79 2.46
C ASP A 130 3.32 12.67 1.84
N LYS A 131 2.40 12.15 2.63
CA LYS A 131 1.51 11.05 2.21
C LYS A 131 0.59 11.40 1.04
N LYS A 132 0.17 12.67 0.92
CA LYS A 132 -0.76 13.09 -0.15
C LYS A 132 -0.03 13.09 -1.48
N SER A 133 1.10 13.75 -1.54
CA SER A 133 1.95 13.79 -2.73
C SER A 133 2.44 12.39 -3.12
N ALA A 134 2.87 11.59 -2.16
CA ALA A 134 3.30 10.21 -2.41
C ALA A 134 2.21 9.37 -3.07
N ARG A 135 0.98 9.43 -2.57
CA ARG A 135 -0.16 8.70 -3.17
C ARG A 135 -0.42 9.11 -4.61
N LEU A 136 -0.44 10.41 -4.88
CA LEU A 136 -0.66 10.92 -6.24
C LEU A 136 0.46 10.49 -7.19
N ASN A 137 1.70 10.55 -6.73
CA ASN A 137 2.86 10.14 -7.53
C ASN A 137 2.83 8.64 -7.83
N ILE A 138 2.52 7.79 -6.86
CA ILE A 138 2.40 6.34 -7.05
C ILE A 138 1.26 6.02 -8.00
N ILE A 139 0.08 6.62 -7.83
CA ILE A 139 -1.07 6.39 -8.71
C ILE A 139 -0.72 6.81 -10.14
N ARG A 140 -0.11 7.98 -10.33
CA ARG A 140 0.30 8.45 -11.66
C ARG A 140 1.31 7.49 -12.30
N HIS A 141 2.30 7.06 -11.54
CA HIS A 141 3.31 6.12 -12.02
C HIS A 141 2.68 4.76 -12.37
N LEU A 142 1.80 4.23 -11.53
CA LEU A 142 1.07 2.98 -11.80
C LEU A 142 0.26 3.08 -13.09
N LEU A 143 -0.52 4.14 -13.25
CA LEU A 143 -1.33 4.35 -14.46
C LEU A 143 -0.51 4.49 -15.73
N SER A 144 0.72 5.01 -15.64
CA SER A 144 1.61 5.10 -16.81
C SER A 144 2.12 3.73 -17.31
N HIS A 145 1.98 2.66 -16.51
CA HIS A 145 2.38 1.30 -16.88
C HIS A 145 1.20 0.42 -17.31
N ILE A 146 -0.02 0.90 -17.16
CA ILE A 146 -1.23 0.15 -17.52
C ILE A 146 -1.79 0.75 -18.82
N PRO A 147 -1.89 -0.03 -19.91
CA PRO A 147 -2.59 0.44 -21.11
C PRO A 147 -4.09 0.58 -20.79
N TYR A 148 -4.62 1.79 -20.88
CA TYR A 148 -6.05 2.06 -20.73
C TYR A 148 -6.50 3.14 -21.70
N GLU A 149 -7.77 3.10 -22.07
CA GLU A 149 -8.41 4.12 -22.87
C GLU A 149 -9.36 4.96 -22.00
N GLU A 150 -9.40 6.27 -22.23
CA GLU A 150 -10.35 7.14 -21.55
C GLU A 150 -11.75 6.96 -22.18
N GLU A 151 -12.68 6.45 -21.41
CA GLU A 151 -14.08 6.48 -21.84
C GLU A 151 -14.66 7.90 -21.75
N PRO A 152 -15.31 8.38 -22.84
CA PRO A 152 -15.92 9.69 -22.83
C PRO A 152 -17.03 9.76 -21.77
N ARG A 153 -16.91 10.71 -20.86
CA ARG A 153 -17.95 10.94 -19.83
C ARG A 153 -19.28 11.28 -20.47
N ARG A 154 -20.31 10.47 -20.25
CA ARG A 154 -21.67 10.80 -20.65
C ARG A 154 -22.09 12.09 -19.94
N LYS A 155 -22.48 13.11 -20.73
CA LYS A 155 -23.06 14.34 -20.19
C LYS A 155 -24.45 14.02 -19.64
N VAL A 156 -24.57 13.83 -18.36
CA VAL A 156 -25.86 13.63 -17.68
C VAL A 156 -26.39 15.00 -17.24
N LYS A 157 -27.57 15.37 -17.71
CA LYS A 157 -28.30 16.54 -17.21
C LYS A 157 -29.28 16.09 -16.15
N LEU A 158 -29.21 16.69 -14.97
CA LEU A 158 -30.24 16.46 -13.95
C LEU A 158 -31.58 17.00 -14.44
N PRO A 159 -32.66 16.21 -14.34
CA PRO A 159 -33.99 16.71 -14.65
C PRO A 159 -34.38 17.83 -13.68
N LYS A 160 -35.21 18.74 -14.15
CA LYS A 160 -35.75 19.79 -13.25
C LYS A 160 -36.55 19.13 -12.12
N ARG A 161 -36.16 19.44 -10.88
CA ARG A 161 -36.87 18.95 -9.70
C ARG A 161 -38.22 19.69 -9.62
N LYS A 162 -39.31 18.95 -9.67
CA LYS A 162 -40.65 19.51 -9.35
C LYS A 162 -40.77 19.53 -7.82
N ILE A 163 -40.46 20.66 -7.21
CA ILE A 163 -40.72 20.91 -5.79
C ILE A 163 -42.22 21.19 -5.70
N ARG A 164 -42.97 20.40 -4.96
CA ARG A 164 -44.35 20.76 -4.61
C ARG A 164 -44.29 21.92 -3.63
N ASP A 165 -45.12 22.93 -3.84
CA ASP A 165 -45.28 24.00 -2.85
C ASP A 165 -45.62 23.42 -1.49
N ALA A 166 -45.04 23.99 -0.45
CA ALA A 166 -45.06 23.47 0.93
C ALA A 166 -46.47 23.30 1.55
N GLY A 167 -47.51 23.66 0.81
CA GLY A 167 -48.92 23.54 1.28
C GLY A 167 -49.50 22.14 1.33
N GLY A 168 -48.72 21.10 1.16
CA GLY A 168 -49.17 19.71 1.13
C GLY A 168 -48.32 18.67 1.85
N GLN A 169 -47.28 19.07 2.55
CA GLN A 169 -46.54 18.13 3.41
C GLN A 169 -47.32 18.01 4.75
N PRO A 170 -47.58 16.76 5.21
CA PRO A 170 -48.13 16.57 6.55
C PRO A 170 -47.14 17.15 7.56
N ASP A 171 -47.71 17.91 8.53
CA ASP A 171 -46.95 18.46 9.65
C ASP A 171 -46.51 17.30 10.57
N TYR A 172 -45.42 16.64 10.19
CA TYR A 172 -44.88 15.50 10.93
C TYR A 172 -43.74 15.97 11.84
N PRO A 173 -43.83 15.79 13.15
CA PRO A 173 -42.83 16.23 14.10
C PRO A 173 -41.59 15.34 14.03
N PHE A 174 -40.71 15.65 13.10
CA PHE A 174 -39.41 14.95 12.98
C PHE A 174 -38.55 15.18 14.22
N LYS A 175 -37.98 14.11 14.74
CA LYS A 175 -36.91 14.21 15.76
C LYS A 175 -35.59 14.49 15.03
N LEU A 176 -35.18 15.71 14.96
CA LEU A 176 -33.89 16.11 14.37
C LEU A 176 -32.75 15.79 15.33
N ILE A 177 -31.63 15.38 14.76
CA ILE A 177 -30.39 15.24 15.53
C ILE A 177 -29.89 16.66 15.84
N PRO A 178 -29.46 16.93 17.10
CA PRO A 178 -28.86 18.22 17.43
C PRO A 178 -27.64 18.51 16.57
N GLU A 179 -27.57 19.73 16.05
CA GLU A 179 -26.45 20.22 15.22
C GLU A 179 -25.58 21.17 16.06
N PRO A 180 -24.67 20.63 16.92
CA PRO A 180 -23.85 21.46 17.80
C PRO A 180 -22.65 22.11 17.10
N TYR A 181 -22.48 21.88 15.77
CA TYR A 181 -21.38 22.40 14.95
C TYR A 181 -21.90 23.17 13.74
#